data_8ce0c00f5ffe317184d351e4795bb07f
#
_entry.id   8ce0c00f5ffe317184d351e4795bb07f
#
_cell.length_a   1.000
_cell.length_b   1.000
_cell.length_c   1.000
_cell.angle_alpha   90.00
_cell.angle_beta   90.00
_cell.angle_gamma   90.00
#
_symmetry.space_group_name_H-M   'P 1'
#
loop_
_entity.id
_entity.type
_entity.pdbx_description
1 polymer ?
#
loop_
_entity_poly.entity_id
_entity_poly.type
_entity_poly.pdbx_seq_one_letter_code
_entity_poly.pdbx_strand_id
1 'polypeptide(L)'
;VYCSEDKTVQGLGGKDEVTGQMSPKNMLTTTICDELRLNSNFKSKVIGIAIKDRGSILPAGHSANAAYWYDGKSGNFITSTYYMNTLPNWVNDFNNRKVTDSLYKLNWNTSLDKSVYLNYATADIKDYESKPFGKEQLGFPYDLTRYVGKDFSKISSTPYGNTLTAEMAKAALIAEQLGKGNATDFLAISFSSPDYIGHAFGPNSWEMVDDYVKVQNLALQKKKQETIAKWSK
;
A
#
# COMPACT_ATOMS: atom_id res chain seq x y z
N VAL A 1 11.82 18.22 9.91
CA VAL A 1 10.66 18.44 9.01
C VAL A 1 10.36 17.11 8.34
N TYR A 2 9.13 16.63 8.43
CA TYR A 2 8.71 15.44 7.72
C TYR A 2 8.44 15.77 6.24
N CYS A 3 8.90 14.91 5.31
CA CYS A 3 8.98 15.28 3.88
C CYS A 3 7.62 15.55 3.23
N SER A 4 6.53 14.98 3.73
CA SER A 4 5.16 15.17 3.22
C SER A 4 4.26 15.95 4.20
N GLU A 5 4.74 16.36 5.38
CA GLU A 5 3.91 17.12 6.32
C GLU A 5 3.48 18.47 5.75
N ASP A 6 2.18 18.72 5.77
CA ASP A 6 1.59 20.01 5.40
C ASP A 6 0.40 20.36 6.30
N LYS A 7 0.65 21.19 7.31
CA LYS A 7 -0.39 21.63 8.26
C LYS A 7 -1.40 22.63 7.66
N THR A 8 -1.22 23.03 6.41
CA THR A 8 -2.16 23.93 5.71
C THR A 8 -3.30 23.18 5.02
N VAL A 9 -3.22 21.84 4.96
CA VAL A 9 -4.25 20.98 4.39
C VAL A 9 -4.92 20.13 5.47
N GLN A 10 -6.08 19.57 5.17
CA GLN A 10 -6.84 18.68 6.04
C GLN A 10 -6.89 17.28 5.45
N GLY A 11 -6.93 16.25 6.31
CA GLY A 11 -7.14 14.88 5.92
C GLY A 11 -8.59 14.60 5.53
N LEU A 12 -8.78 13.73 4.54
CA LEU A 12 -10.09 13.30 4.06
C LEU A 12 -10.22 11.77 4.14
N GLY A 13 -11.23 11.29 4.86
CA GLY A 13 -11.56 9.87 4.98
C GLY A 13 -10.89 9.13 6.14
N GLY A 14 -10.04 9.80 6.94
CA GLY A 14 -9.40 9.26 8.13
C GLY A 14 -10.26 9.35 9.37
N LYS A 15 -9.69 8.93 10.50
CA LYS A 15 -10.32 9.03 11.81
C LYS A 15 -10.34 10.48 12.32
N ASP A 16 -9.33 11.25 11.95
CA ASP A 16 -9.19 12.67 12.26
C ASP A 16 -8.55 13.41 11.07
N GLU A 17 -8.69 14.74 11.03
CA GLU A 17 -8.15 15.57 9.95
C GLU A 17 -6.62 15.67 10.00
N VAL A 18 -6.01 15.49 11.18
CA VAL A 18 -4.56 15.65 11.38
C VAL A 18 -3.78 14.52 10.70
N THR A 19 -4.29 13.30 10.74
CA THR A 19 -3.64 12.13 10.15
C THR A 19 -3.41 12.29 8.64
N GLY A 20 -4.23 13.10 7.97
CA GLY A 20 -4.13 13.36 6.53
C GLY A 20 -3.50 14.69 6.16
N GLN A 21 -2.84 15.41 7.08
CA GLN A 21 -2.18 16.70 6.80
C GLN A 21 -0.88 16.50 6.02
N MET A 22 -0.99 16.00 4.80
CA MET A 22 0.13 15.63 3.93
C MET A 22 -0.07 16.17 2.51
N SER A 23 1.03 16.63 1.91
CA SER A 23 1.08 17.09 0.52
C SER A 23 2.51 17.01 -0.03
N PRO A 24 2.76 17.22 -1.33
CA PRO A 24 4.10 17.30 -1.89
C PRO A 24 4.81 18.64 -1.64
N LYS A 25 4.25 19.55 -0.85
CA LYS A 25 4.72 20.93 -0.64
C LYS A 25 6.21 21.05 -0.33
N ASN A 26 6.77 20.11 0.44
CA ASN A 26 8.18 20.14 0.86
C ASN A 26 9.12 19.54 -0.19
N MET A 27 8.64 19.00 -1.28
CA MET A 27 9.44 18.51 -2.40
C MET A 27 9.85 19.71 -3.28
N LEU A 28 11.16 19.91 -3.48
CA LEU A 28 11.69 21.09 -4.15
C LEU A 28 11.93 20.90 -5.65
N THR A 29 11.57 19.74 -6.21
CA THR A 29 11.76 19.39 -7.62
C THR A 29 10.50 18.79 -8.20
N THR A 30 10.39 18.81 -9.54
CA THR A 30 9.37 18.08 -10.29
C THR A 30 9.71 16.59 -10.34
N THR A 31 8.73 15.77 -10.67
CA THR A 31 8.86 14.35 -10.92
C THR A 31 8.57 14.04 -12.39
N ILE A 32 8.87 12.82 -12.83
CA ILE A 32 8.49 12.35 -14.16
C ILE A 32 6.97 12.44 -14.38
N CYS A 33 6.19 12.32 -13.31
CA CYS A 33 4.73 12.45 -13.37
C CYS A 33 4.30 13.89 -13.61
N ASP A 34 4.99 14.87 -13.03
CA ASP A 34 4.75 16.28 -13.29
C ASP A 34 5.07 16.63 -14.75
N GLU A 35 6.23 16.16 -15.23
CA GLU A 35 6.64 16.37 -16.62
C GLU A 35 5.67 15.71 -17.61
N LEU A 36 5.17 14.50 -17.32
CA LEU A 36 4.16 13.84 -18.12
C LEU A 36 2.87 14.68 -18.21
N ARG A 37 2.40 15.22 -17.09
CA ARG A 37 1.21 16.07 -17.06
C ARG A 37 1.41 17.37 -17.82
N LEU A 38 2.55 18.02 -17.66
CA LEU A 38 2.90 19.24 -18.39
C LEU A 38 2.96 18.96 -19.90
N ASN A 39 3.67 17.92 -20.33
CA ASN A 39 3.80 17.55 -21.72
C ASN A 39 2.47 17.17 -22.38
N SER A 40 1.55 16.57 -21.65
CA SER A 40 0.21 16.22 -22.13
C SER A 40 -0.81 17.36 -22.03
N ASN A 41 -0.37 18.56 -21.63
CA ASN A 41 -1.25 19.68 -21.29
C ASN A 41 -2.35 19.27 -20.29
N PHE A 42 -1.95 18.60 -19.21
CA PHE A 42 -2.78 18.09 -18.10
C PHE A 42 -3.86 17.07 -18.50
N LYS A 43 -3.75 16.46 -19.69
CA LYS A 43 -4.67 15.39 -20.12
C LYS A 43 -4.37 14.04 -19.47
N SER A 44 -3.10 13.79 -19.14
CA SER A 44 -2.68 12.58 -18.41
C SER A 44 -3.23 12.56 -17.00
N LYS A 45 -3.74 11.42 -16.57
CA LYS A 45 -4.09 11.18 -15.17
C LYS A 45 -2.88 10.58 -14.45
N VAL A 46 -2.60 11.10 -13.26
CA VAL A 46 -1.56 10.60 -12.36
C VAL A 46 -2.16 10.32 -11.00
N ILE A 47 -2.00 9.09 -10.51
CA ILE A 47 -2.48 8.66 -9.19
C ILE A 47 -1.37 7.92 -8.46
N GLY A 48 -1.13 8.29 -7.19
CA GLY A 48 -0.22 7.59 -6.29
C GLY A 48 -0.96 6.76 -5.26
N ILE A 49 -0.49 5.53 -4.99
CA ILE A 49 -1.09 4.63 -3.99
C ILE A 49 0.01 3.93 -3.20
N ALA A 50 -0.07 4.01 -1.88
CA ALA A 50 0.83 3.29 -0.96
C ALA A 50 0.19 3.16 0.43
N ILE A 51 0.77 2.34 1.30
CA ILE A 51 0.47 2.42 2.74
C ILE A 51 1.10 3.69 3.32
N LYS A 52 2.35 4.00 3.00
CA LYS A 52 3.03 5.21 3.46
C LYS A 52 2.59 6.43 2.64
N ASP A 53 2.24 7.53 3.30
CA ASP A 53 1.90 8.82 2.68
C ASP A 53 2.97 9.26 1.64
N ARG A 54 4.23 9.35 2.06
CA ARG A 54 5.34 9.72 1.19
C ARG A 54 5.53 8.79 0.00
N GLY A 55 5.20 7.50 0.15
CA GLY A 55 5.26 6.50 -0.91
C GLY A 55 4.19 6.68 -1.99
N SER A 56 3.07 7.34 -1.68
CA SER A 56 2.05 7.70 -2.64
C SER A 56 2.25 9.12 -3.20
N ILE A 57 2.58 10.08 -2.33
CA ILE A 57 2.64 11.51 -2.64
C ILE A 57 3.85 11.85 -3.51
N LEU A 58 5.06 11.49 -3.06
CA LEU A 58 6.27 11.95 -3.72
C LEU A 58 6.46 11.39 -5.14
N PRO A 59 6.23 10.08 -5.42
CA PRO A 59 6.32 9.58 -6.80
C PRO A 59 5.26 10.17 -7.74
N ALA A 60 4.08 10.52 -7.21
CA ALA A 60 3.01 11.12 -8.00
C ALA A 60 3.28 12.58 -8.38
N GLY A 61 4.06 13.30 -7.57
CA GLY A 61 4.46 14.67 -7.83
C GLY A 61 3.45 15.72 -7.40
N HIS A 62 3.76 16.98 -7.75
CA HIS A 62 2.95 18.14 -7.38
C HIS A 62 1.63 18.23 -8.13
N SER A 63 1.61 17.79 -9.38
CA SER A 63 0.48 17.98 -10.29
C SER A 63 -0.46 16.76 -10.34
N ALA A 64 -0.24 15.73 -9.49
CA ALA A 64 -1.05 14.53 -9.48
C ALA A 64 -2.55 14.80 -9.31
N ASN A 65 -3.40 13.97 -9.95
CA ASN A 65 -4.86 14.04 -9.76
C ASN A 65 -5.23 13.59 -8.35
N ALA A 66 -4.50 12.60 -7.79
CA ALA A 66 -4.69 12.12 -6.45
C ALA A 66 -3.46 11.38 -5.92
N ALA A 67 -3.29 11.38 -4.61
CA ALA A 67 -2.46 10.42 -3.89
C ALA A 67 -3.30 9.86 -2.74
N TYR A 68 -3.31 8.53 -2.60
CA TYR A 68 -4.02 7.83 -1.54
C TYR A 68 -3.05 7.04 -0.68
N TRP A 69 -3.18 7.15 0.64
CA TRP A 69 -2.38 6.40 1.60
C TRP A 69 -3.25 5.81 2.70
N TYR A 70 -2.71 4.85 3.42
CA TYR A 70 -3.48 4.09 4.39
C TYR A 70 -3.40 4.70 5.78
N ASP A 71 -4.55 4.91 6.41
CA ASP A 71 -4.66 5.30 7.81
C ASP A 71 -4.89 4.06 8.70
N GLY A 72 -3.85 3.67 9.43
CA GLY A 72 -3.90 2.54 10.36
C GLY A 72 -4.82 2.73 11.57
N LYS A 73 -5.32 3.95 11.82
CA LYS A 73 -6.29 4.23 12.89
C LYS A 73 -7.72 3.90 12.47
N SER A 74 -8.08 4.22 11.22
CA SER A 74 -9.42 3.97 10.67
C SER A 74 -9.53 2.69 9.85
N GLY A 75 -8.40 2.19 9.33
CA GLY A 75 -8.38 1.09 8.38
C GLY A 75 -8.78 1.49 6.96
N ASN A 76 -8.76 2.77 6.65
CA ASN A 76 -9.19 3.36 5.39
C ASN A 76 -7.99 3.83 4.54
N PHE A 77 -8.17 3.87 3.22
CA PHE A 77 -7.38 4.75 2.37
C PHE A 77 -7.91 6.17 2.45
N ILE A 78 -7.00 7.12 2.62
CA ILE A 78 -7.27 8.53 2.83
C ILE A 78 -6.49 9.38 1.85
N THR A 79 -6.81 10.66 1.79
CA THR A 79 -6.07 11.70 1.04
C THR A 79 -6.10 13.01 1.81
N SER A 80 -5.72 14.11 1.18
CA SER A 80 -5.82 15.46 1.76
C SER A 80 -6.54 16.46 0.85
N THR A 81 -6.89 17.60 1.42
CA THR A 81 -7.50 18.72 0.68
C THR A 81 -6.53 19.36 -0.33
N TYR A 82 -5.28 18.93 -0.39
CA TYR A 82 -4.36 19.28 -1.47
C TYR A 82 -4.85 18.80 -2.83
N TYR A 83 -5.42 17.59 -2.86
CA TYR A 83 -5.83 16.94 -4.11
C TYR A 83 -7.30 17.16 -4.44
N MET A 84 -8.16 17.22 -3.44
CA MET A 84 -9.61 17.26 -3.63
C MET A 84 -10.34 17.79 -2.40
N ASN A 85 -11.60 18.19 -2.55
CA ASN A 85 -12.43 18.67 -1.44
C ASN A 85 -13.19 17.54 -0.73
N THR A 86 -13.49 16.45 -1.42
CA THR A 86 -14.22 15.29 -0.89
C THR A 86 -13.68 14.00 -1.50
N LEU A 87 -13.72 12.91 -0.74
CA LEU A 87 -13.35 11.60 -1.30
C LEU A 87 -14.32 11.18 -2.42
N PRO A 88 -13.79 10.65 -3.54
CA PRO A 88 -14.61 10.03 -4.57
C PRO A 88 -15.45 8.87 -4.01
N ASN A 89 -16.64 8.65 -4.55
CA ASN A 89 -17.52 7.57 -4.11
C ASN A 89 -16.84 6.21 -4.15
N TRP A 90 -16.05 5.92 -5.19
CA TRP A 90 -15.35 4.64 -5.30
C TRP A 90 -14.32 4.40 -4.18
N VAL A 91 -13.71 5.45 -3.62
CA VAL A 91 -12.82 5.34 -2.44
C VAL A 91 -13.63 5.02 -1.20
N ASN A 92 -14.77 5.70 -1.01
CA ASN A 92 -15.69 5.40 0.09
C ASN A 92 -16.20 3.95 0.00
N ASP A 93 -16.59 3.50 -1.20
CA ASP A 93 -17.03 2.13 -1.45
C ASP A 93 -15.92 1.13 -1.15
N PHE A 94 -14.67 1.41 -1.56
CA PHE A 94 -13.52 0.58 -1.21
C PHE A 94 -13.32 0.48 0.31
N ASN A 95 -13.32 1.61 1.00
CA ASN A 95 -13.16 1.66 2.45
C ASN A 95 -14.28 0.92 3.20
N ASN A 96 -15.51 1.01 2.70
CA ASN A 96 -16.67 0.29 3.26
C ASN A 96 -16.60 -1.23 3.13
N ARG A 97 -15.80 -1.76 2.20
CA ARG A 97 -15.56 -3.21 2.04
C ARG A 97 -14.79 -3.82 3.21
N LYS A 98 -14.15 -3.02 4.07
CA LYS A 98 -13.34 -3.46 5.22
C LYS A 98 -12.33 -4.55 4.84
N VAL A 99 -11.57 -4.28 3.76
CA VAL A 99 -10.63 -5.26 3.17
C VAL A 99 -9.59 -5.72 4.19
N THR A 100 -9.12 -4.81 5.07
CA THR A 100 -8.15 -5.14 6.13
C THR A 100 -8.68 -6.22 7.07
N ASP A 101 -9.95 -6.12 7.51
CA ASP A 101 -10.56 -7.12 8.39
C ASP A 101 -10.69 -8.48 7.70
N SER A 102 -10.98 -8.47 6.40
CA SER A 102 -11.04 -9.69 5.60
C SER A 102 -9.67 -10.36 5.47
N LEU A 103 -8.61 -9.58 5.29
CA LEU A 103 -7.24 -10.07 5.19
C LEU A 103 -6.72 -10.62 6.53
N TYR A 104 -7.08 -9.99 7.64
CA TYR A 104 -6.70 -10.49 8.98
C TYR A 104 -7.27 -11.89 9.30
N LYS A 105 -8.38 -12.28 8.68
CA LYS A 105 -8.95 -13.63 8.86
C LYS A 105 -8.09 -14.73 8.22
N LEU A 106 -7.12 -14.38 7.37
CA LEU A 106 -6.30 -15.35 6.64
C LEU A 106 -5.13 -15.92 7.47
N ASN A 107 -4.78 -15.34 8.60
CA ASN A 107 -3.55 -15.60 9.35
C ASN A 107 -2.29 -15.55 8.46
N TRP A 108 -1.14 -15.35 9.04
CA TRP A 108 0.10 -15.36 8.27
C TRP A 108 0.88 -16.65 8.55
N ASN A 109 0.79 -17.56 7.59
CA ASN A 109 1.52 -18.82 7.57
C ASN A 109 2.64 -18.77 6.53
N THR A 110 3.66 -19.59 6.69
CA THR A 110 4.73 -19.77 5.70
C THR A 110 4.16 -20.27 4.36
N SER A 111 4.63 -19.72 3.26
CA SER A 111 4.22 -20.09 1.88
C SER A 111 4.96 -21.29 1.34
N LEU A 112 6.14 -21.60 1.88
CA LEU A 112 7.05 -22.65 1.43
C LEU A 112 7.33 -23.62 2.58
N ASP A 113 7.95 -24.76 2.26
CA ASP A 113 8.44 -25.70 3.27
C ASP A 113 9.52 -25.06 4.16
N LYS A 114 9.53 -25.42 5.43
CA LYS A 114 10.47 -24.91 6.43
C LYS A 114 11.95 -25.08 6.01
N SER A 115 12.25 -26.15 5.28
CA SER A 115 13.60 -26.40 4.76
C SER A 115 14.13 -25.28 3.85
N VAL A 116 13.24 -24.63 3.10
CA VAL A 116 13.61 -23.50 2.25
C VAL A 116 14.04 -22.30 3.11
N TYR A 117 13.25 -21.95 4.14
CA TYR A 117 13.63 -20.86 5.04
C TYR A 117 14.93 -21.13 5.78
N LEU A 118 15.14 -22.35 6.27
CA LEU A 118 16.38 -22.75 6.94
C LEU A 118 17.63 -22.63 6.04
N ASN A 119 17.48 -22.77 4.73
CA ASN A 119 18.58 -22.66 3.79
C ASN A 119 18.90 -21.21 3.37
N TYR A 120 17.92 -20.30 3.42
CA TYR A 120 18.03 -18.96 2.84
C TYR A 120 17.83 -17.81 3.85
N ALA A 121 17.42 -18.12 5.07
CA ALA A 121 17.17 -17.14 6.12
C ALA A 121 17.85 -17.52 7.43
N THR A 122 17.85 -16.59 8.40
CA THR A 122 18.28 -16.86 9.78
C THR A 122 17.24 -17.72 10.50
N ALA A 123 17.47 -18.10 11.77
CA ALA A 123 16.43 -18.78 12.55
C ALA A 123 15.20 -17.88 12.70
N ASP A 124 14.02 -18.51 12.73
CA ASP A 124 12.69 -17.85 12.76
C ASP A 124 12.50 -16.85 13.92
N ILE A 125 13.15 -17.07 15.05
CA ILE A 125 13.06 -16.19 16.24
C ILE A 125 14.46 -15.66 16.57
N LYS A 126 14.59 -14.33 16.63
CA LYS A 126 15.81 -13.63 17.02
C LYS A 126 15.54 -12.57 18.09
N ASP A 127 16.51 -12.38 18.97
CA ASP A 127 16.39 -11.44 20.09
C ASP A 127 16.29 -9.97 19.64
N TYR A 128 16.86 -9.64 18.48
CA TYR A 128 16.83 -8.29 17.91
C TYR A 128 15.51 -7.95 17.20
N GLU A 129 14.64 -8.91 16.97
CA GLU A 129 13.37 -8.68 16.28
C GLU A 129 12.42 -7.87 17.17
N SER A 130 11.80 -6.85 16.59
CA SER A 130 10.68 -6.20 17.23
C SER A 130 9.48 -7.16 17.23
N LYS A 131 8.58 -7.01 18.19
CA LYS A 131 7.44 -7.91 18.37
C LYS A 131 6.15 -7.23 17.93
N PRO A 132 5.96 -6.98 16.62
CA PRO A 132 4.84 -6.18 16.12
C PRO A 132 3.49 -6.80 16.44
N PHE A 133 3.44 -8.13 16.67
CA PHE A 133 2.22 -8.88 16.96
C PHE A 133 2.07 -9.29 18.44
N GLY A 134 2.90 -8.71 19.33
CA GLY A 134 2.87 -9.02 20.76
C GLY A 134 3.90 -10.07 21.17
N LYS A 135 4.09 -10.17 22.49
CA LYS A 135 5.12 -11.05 23.08
C LYS A 135 4.79 -12.55 22.94
N GLU A 136 3.55 -12.87 22.64
CA GLU A 136 3.07 -14.25 22.48
C GLU A 136 3.22 -14.78 21.05
N GLN A 137 3.57 -13.92 20.07
CA GLN A 137 3.71 -14.28 18.65
C GLN A 137 5.10 -13.86 18.19
N LEU A 138 6.08 -14.70 18.45
CA LEU A 138 7.51 -14.42 18.17
C LEU A 138 7.95 -14.94 16.79
N GLY A 139 7.27 -15.91 16.24
CA GLY A 139 7.56 -16.55 14.97
C GLY A 139 6.30 -17.17 14.36
N PHE A 140 6.44 -17.80 13.21
CA PHE A 140 5.33 -18.41 12.49
C PHE A 140 4.64 -19.56 13.23
N PRO A 141 3.31 -19.68 13.13
CA PRO A 141 2.35 -18.82 12.40
C PRO A 141 1.89 -17.61 13.23
N TYR A 142 1.52 -16.51 12.53
CA TYR A 142 0.94 -15.32 13.16
C TYR A 142 -0.59 -15.36 13.08
N ASP A 143 -1.25 -15.33 14.23
CA ASP A 143 -2.70 -15.18 14.33
C ASP A 143 -3.09 -13.70 14.23
N LEU A 144 -3.58 -13.29 13.07
CA LEU A 144 -4.00 -11.92 12.80
C LEU A 144 -5.47 -11.67 13.17
N THR A 145 -6.26 -12.72 13.46
CA THR A 145 -7.69 -12.58 13.75
C THR A 145 -7.97 -11.73 14.99
N ARG A 146 -7.02 -11.68 15.92
CA ARG A 146 -7.11 -10.86 17.15
C ARG A 146 -7.15 -9.34 16.89
N TYR A 147 -6.76 -8.89 15.69
CA TYR A 147 -6.73 -7.47 15.30
C TYR A 147 -7.94 -7.04 14.51
N VAL A 148 -8.83 -7.96 14.11
CA VAL A 148 -10.06 -7.67 13.35
C VAL A 148 -10.90 -6.63 14.12
N GLY A 149 -11.20 -5.50 13.48
CA GLY A 149 -11.96 -4.39 14.03
C GLY A 149 -11.30 -3.63 15.19
N LYS A 150 -10.01 -3.90 15.50
CA LYS A 150 -9.34 -3.34 16.70
C LYS A 150 -8.11 -2.52 16.36
N ASP A 151 -7.19 -3.07 15.56
CA ASP A 151 -5.91 -2.42 15.23
C ASP A 151 -5.56 -2.67 13.77
N PHE A 152 -5.87 -1.70 12.94
CA PHE A 152 -5.65 -1.79 11.50
C PHE A 152 -4.19 -1.53 11.10
N SER A 153 -3.37 -0.99 12.01
CA SER A 153 -1.96 -0.65 11.73
C SER A 153 -1.09 -1.87 11.49
N LYS A 154 -1.44 -3.02 12.09
CA LYS A 154 -0.66 -4.27 11.99
C LYS A 154 -0.56 -4.82 10.57
N ILE A 155 -1.51 -4.47 9.68
CA ILE A 155 -1.49 -4.91 8.28
C ILE A 155 -0.19 -4.52 7.56
N SER A 156 0.37 -3.37 7.92
CA SER A 156 1.61 -2.83 7.31
C SER A 156 2.81 -3.75 7.51
N SER A 157 2.88 -4.47 8.64
CA SER A 157 3.96 -5.41 8.97
C SER A 157 3.64 -6.85 8.54
N THR A 158 2.77 -7.02 7.56
CA THR A 158 2.40 -8.31 6.97
C THR A 158 2.40 -8.24 5.45
N PRO A 159 2.54 -9.34 4.73
CA PRO A 159 2.42 -9.36 3.27
C PRO A 159 1.03 -8.95 2.77
N TYR A 160 0.02 -9.01 3.63
CA TYR A 160 -1.33 -8.57 3.31
C TYR A 160 -1.46 -7.06 3.11
N GLY A 161 -0.51 -6.26 3.62
CA GLY A 161 -0.41 -4.83 3.29
C GLY A 161 -0.12 -4.62 1.80
N ASN A 162 0.67 -5.49 1.18
CA ASN A 162 0.88 -5.45 -0.28
C ASN A 162 -0.40 -5.84 -1.03
N THR A 163 -1.11 -6.86 -0.57
CA THR A 163 -2.42 -7.26 -1.13
C THR A 163 -3.42 -6.10 -1.04
N LEU A 164 -3.52 -5.46 0.12
CA LEU A 164 -4.39 -4.31 0.34
C LEU A 164 -4.07 -3.15 -0.63
N THR A 165 -2.77 -2.84 -0.79
CA THR A 165 -2.30 -1.81 -1.73
C THR A 165 -2.66 -2.17 -3.18
N ALA A 166 -2.48 -3.42 -3.58
CA ALA A 166 -2.83 -3.88 -4.92
C ALA A 166 -4.33 -3.84 -5.19
N GLU A 167 -5.17 -4.18 -4.21
CA GLU A 167 -6.62 -4.09 -4.34
C GLU A 167 -7.10 -2.64 -4.49
N MET A 168 -6.50 -1.70 -3.74
CA MET A 168 -6.77 -0.27 -3.91
C MET A 168 -6.34 0.23 -5.28
N ALA A 169 -5.16 -0.21 -5.76
CA ALA A 169 -4.66 0.14 -7.09
C ALA A 169 -5.57 -0.37 -8.22
N LYS A 170 -6.10 -1.59 -8.10
CA LYS A 170 -7.09 -2.14 -9.05
C LYS A 170 -8.39 -1.31 -9.03
N ALA A 171 -8.87 -0.94 -7.84
CA ALA A 171 -10.07 -0.10 -7.73
C ALA A 171 -9.87 1.25 -8.41
N ALA A 172 -8.72 1.91 -8.18
CA ALA A 172 -8.38 3.16 -8.84
C ALA A 172 -8.28 3.01 -10.36
N LEU A 173 -7.60 1.97 -10.86
CA LEU A 173 -7.44 1.69 -12.29
C LEU A 173 -8.80 1.61 -13.00
N ILE A 174 -9.76 0.92 -12.38
CA ILE A 174 -11.09 0.69 -12.93
C ILE A 174 -11.94 1.96 -12.84
N ALA A 175 -12.04 2.55 -11.64
CA ALA A 175 -12.92 3.69 -11.38
C ALA A 175 -12.50 4.94 -12.15
N GLU A 176 -11.20 5.19 -12.23
CA GLU A 176 -10.64 6.34 -12.95
C GLU A 176 -10.42 6.06 -14.44
N GLN A 177 -10.72 4.85 -14.92
CA GLN A 177 -10.54 4.43 -16.31
C GLN A 177 -9.14 4.70 -16.85
N LEU A 178 -8.10 4.43 -16.03
CA LEU A 178 -6.72 4.69 -16.40
C LEU A 178 -6.32 3.90 -17.65
N GLY A 179 -5.65 4.57 -18.58
CA GLY A 179 -5.22 4.02 -19.86
C GLY A 179 -6.36 3.86 -20.90
N LYS A 180 -7.55 4.43 -20.66
CA LYS A 180 -8.67 4.41 -21.60
C LYS A 180 -8.79 5.68 -22.44
N GLY A 181 -8.08 6.74 -22.07
CA GLY A 181 -8.05 8.02 -22.82
C GLY A 181 -7.03 8.02 -23.96
N ASN A 182 -6.89 9.18 -24.60
CA ASN A 182 -5.91 9.41 -25.69
C ASN A 182 -4.54 9.87 -25.16
N ALA A 183 -4.41 10.15 -23.87
CA ALA A 183 -3.16 10.49 -23.22
C ALA A 183 -2.66 9.31 -22.38
N THR A 184 -1.35 9.21 -22.22
CA THR A 184 -0.74 8.22 -21.31
C THR A 184 -1.03 8.60 -19.87
N ASP A 185 -1.62 7.69 -19.10
CA ASP A 185 -1.82 7.85 -17.66
C ASP A 185 -0.69 7.18 -16.86
N PHE A 186 -0.52 7.58 -15.61
CA PHE A 186 0.49 7.01 -14.72
C PHE A 186 -0.12 6.61 -13.36
N LEU A 187 0.05 5.35 -12.99
CA LEU A 187 -0.34 4.83 -11.67
C LEU A 187 0.92 4.43 -10.91
N ALA A 188 1.30 5.23 -9.92
CA ALA A 188 2.43 4.95 -9.02
C ALA A 188 1.95 4.09 -7.85
N ILE A 189 2.47 2.87 -7.75
CA ILE A 189 2.14 1.94 -6.67
C ILE A 189 3.40 1.64 -5.88
N SER A 190 3.39 1.93 -4.57
CA SER A 190 4.50 1.61 -3.67
C SER A 190 4.07 0.56 -2.66
N PHE A 191 4.65 -0.62 -2.75
CA PHE A 191 4.47 -1.70 -1.77
C PHE A 191 5.33 -1.43 -0.54
N SER A 192 4.70 -0.96 0.53
CA SER A 192 5.40 -0.50 1.73
C SER A 192 5.71 -1.61 2.73
N SER A 193 5.00 -2.75 2.68
CA SER A 193 5.14 -3.82 3.68
C SER A 193 6.54 -4.42 3.75
N PRO A 194 7.29 -4.65 2.65
CA PRO A 194 8.67 -5.15 2.74
C PRO A 194 9.57 -4.31 3.65
N ASP A 195 9.41 -2.98 3.61
CA ASP A 195 10.17 -2.08 4.48
C ASP A 195 9.76 -2.21 5.95
N TYR A 196 8.46 -2.29 6.24
CA TYR A 196 7.97 -2.51 7.61
C TYR A 196 8.40 -3.85 8.17
N ILE A 197 8.32 -4.92 7.39
CA ILE A 197 8.74 -6.26 7.76
C ILE A 197 10.25 -6.31 7.97
N GLY A 198 11.03 -5.74 7.05
CA GLY A 198 12.48 -5.66 7.15
C GLY A 198 12.97 -4.93 8.39
N HIS A 199 12.29 -3.82 8.76
CA HIS A 199 12.58 -3.10 10.00
C HIS A 199 12.18 -3.90 11.25
N ALA A 200 11.11 -4.67 11.20
CA ALA A 200 10.60 -5.41 12.35
C ALA A 200 11.38 -6.70 12.63
N PHE A 201 11.71 -7.45 11.60
CA PHE A 201 12.26 -8.79 11.70
C PHE A 201 13.70 -8.93 11.18
N GLY A 202 14.17 -7.94 10.43
CA GLY A 202 15.49 -7.97 9.79
C GLY A 202 15.43 -8.48 8.34
N PRO A 203 16.44 -8.11 7.52
CA PRO A 203 16.43 -8.39 6.07
C PRO A 203 16.60 -9.88 5.72
N ASN A 204 17.10 -10.68 6.64
CA ASN A 204 17.34 -12.12 6.45
C ASN A 204 16.36 -13.00 7.24
N SER A 205 15.21 -12.45 7.65
CA SER A 205 14.19 -13.17 8.41
C SER A 205 13.30 -14.05 7.52
N TRP A 206 12.62 -15.01 8.11
CA TRP A 206 11.62 -15.81 7.42
C TRP A 206 10.48 -14.96 6.90
N GLU A 207 10.11 -13.92 7.65
CA GLU A 207 9.06 -12.97 7.30
C GLU A 207 9.38 -12.21 6.02
N MET A 208 10.64 -11.80 5.83
CA MET A 208 11.08 -11.14 4.60
C MET A 208 11.05 -12.09 3.40
N VAL A 209 11.54 -13.33 3.56
CA VAL A 209 11.46 -14.34 2.51
C VAL A 209 10.02 -14.62 2.11
N ASP A 210 9.13 -14.81 3.11
CA ASP A 210 7.71 -15.08 2.86
C ASP A 210 6.98 -13.90 2.22
N ASP A 211 7.30 -12.68 2.63
CA ASP A 211 6.74 -11.46 2.04
C ASP A 211 7.09 -11.36 0.55
N TYR A 212 8.35 -11.55 0.18
CA TYR A 212 8.78 -11.53 -1.23
C TYR A 212 8.10 -12.62 -2.05
N VAL A 213 7.96 -13.84 -1.52
CA VAL A 213 7.23 -14.93 -2.20
C VAL A 213 5.77 -14.54 -2.45
N LYS A 214 5.10 -13.95 -1.47
CA LYS A 214 3.71 -13.51 -1.61
C LYS A 214 3.56 -12.32 -2.57
N VAL A 215 4.47 -11.35 -2.52
CA VAL A 215 4.46 -10.21 -3.48
C VAL A 215 4.68 -10.70 -4.91
N GLN A 216 5.65 -11.60 -5.11
CA GLN A 216 5.89 -12.19 -6.43
C GLN A 216 4.67 -12.94 -6.96
N ASN A 217 4.04 -13.74 -6.11
CA ASN A 217 2.80 -14.47 -6.48
C ASN A 217 1.66 -13.51 -6.82
N LEU A 218 1.52 -12.40 -6.09
CA LEU A 218 0.52 -11.37 -6.38
C LEU A 218 0.72 -10.76 -7.78
N ALA A 219 1.98 -10.47 -8.16
CA ALA A 219 2.32 -9.95 -9.47
C ALA A 219 2.11 -10.99 -10.60
N LEU A 220 2.48 -12.26 -10.35
CA LEU A 220 2.32 -13.36 -11.31
C LEU A 220 0.85 -13.72 -11.57
N GLN A 221 0.00 -13.70 -10.55
CA GLN A 221 -1.44 -13.94 -10.72
C GLN A 221 -2.07 -12.91 -11.67
N LYS A 222 -1.68 -11.64 -11.56
CA LYS A 222 -2.13 -10.60 -12.50
C LYS A 222 -1.73 -10.93 -13.94
N LYS A 223 -0.46 -11.27 -14.17
CA LYS A 223 0.06 -11.64 -15.50
C LYS A 223 -0.66 -12.85 -16.09
N LYS A 224 -0.97 -13.87 -15.26
CA LYS A 224 -1.71 -15.05 -15.67
C LYS A 224 -3.16 -14.71 -16.09
N GLN A 225 -3.85 -13.86 -15.33
CA GLN A 225 -5.21 -13.41 -15.67
C GLN A 225 -5.25 -12.58 -16.95
N GLU A 226 -4.28 -11.66 -17.16
CA GLU A 226 -4.16 -10.87 -18.38
C GLU A 226 -3.87 -11.77 -19.61
N THR A 227 -3.06 -12.81 -19.44
CA THR A 227 -2.75 -13.78 -20.51
C THR A 227 -3.99 -14.59 -20.86
N ILE A 228 -4.72 -15.13 -19.89
CA ILE A 228 -5.98 -15.86 -20.12
C ILE A 228 -7.00 -14.97 -20.82
N ALA A 229 -7.17 -13.70 -20.40
CA ALA A 229 -8.09 -12.77 -21.03
C ALA A 229 -7.73 -12.43 -22.47
N LYS A 230 -6.44 -12.47 -22.85
CA LYS A 230 -6.00 -12.31 -24.24
C LYS A 230 -6.28 -13.53 -25.14
N TRP A 231 -6.25 -14.73 -24.55
CA TRP A 231 -6.48 -15.98 -25.29
C TRP A 231 -7.94 -16.42 -25.33
N SER A 232 -8.82 -15.74 -24.55
CA SER A 232 -10.27 -16.00 -24.49
C SER A 232 -11.09 -15.10 -25.45
N LYS A 233 -10.40 -14.27 -26.24
CA LYS A 233 -10.98 -13.44 -27.33
C LYS A 233 -10.60 -14.00 -28.67
#